data_78d68a0f15e92c21dec1aff8eb8e56ac
#
_entry.id   78d68a0f15e92c21dec1aff8eb8e56ac
#
_cell.length_a   1.000
_cell.length_b   1.000
_cell.length_c   1.000
_cell.angle_alpha   90.00
_cell.angle_beta   90.00
_cell.angle_gamma   90.00
#
_symmetry.space_group_name_H-M   'P 1'
#
loop_
_entity.id
_entity.type
_entity.pdbx_description
1 polymer ?
#
loop_
_entity_poly.entity_id
_entity_poly.type
_entity_poly.pdbx_seq_one_letter_code
_entity_poly.pdbx_strand_id
1 'polypeptide(L)'
;NAEIDKDLAQEETKMIDNNSSTEIYTSLDKTVFANWMTLAPGETKTALIKYKLPFKLNLGDALVNNWWKNLFTKNINLDNYSLVIQSQSGVKNNLFNSSVILPDNVKLVFNNASDKESINVTNNLLTYSRQLNQDQYFVFILASE
;
A
#
# COMPACT_ATOMS: atom_id res chain seq x y z
N ASN A 1 -26.88 -22.49 -9.79
CA ASN A 1 -25.82 -22.88 -8.85
C ASN A 1 -24.51 -22.71 -9.60
N ALA A 2 -23.70 -21.73 -9.19
CA ALA A 2 -22.34 -21.63 -9.68
C ALA A 2 -21.53 -22.79 -9.07
N GLU A 3 -20.86 -23.57 -9.89
CA GLU A 3 -19.92 -24.57 -9.41
C GLU A 3 -18.65 -23.86 -8.94
N ILE A 4 -18.17 -24.25 -7.77
CA ILE A 4 -16.90 -23.77 -7.24
C ILE A 4 -15.78 -24.41 -8.08
N ASP A 5 -14.92 -23.59 -8.64
CA ASP A 5 -13.71 -24.04 -9.30
C ASP A 5 -12.81 -24.74 -8.27
N LYS A 6 -12.59 -26.04 -8.47
CA LYS A 6 -11.87 -26.88 -7.50
C LYS A 6 -10.38 -26.55 -7.45
N ASP A 7 -9.81 -26.03 -8.52
CA ASP A 7 -8.38 -25.68 -8.58
C ASP A 7 -8.14 -24.36 -7.81
N LEU A 8 -9.03 -23.39 -7.95
CA LEU A 8 -9.00 -22.16 -7.14
C LEU A 8 -9.26 -22.42 -5.65
N ALA A 9 -10.20 -23.34 -5.33
CA ALA A 9 -10.51 -23.66 -3.95
C ALA A 9 -9.38 -24.38 -3.19
N GLN A 10 -8.46 -25.04 -3.90
CA GLN A 10 -7.30 -25.70 -3.28
C GLN A 10 -6.15 -24.72 -2.98
N GLU A 11 -6.04 -23.62 -3.69
CA GLU A 11 -4.99 -22.62 -3.46
C GLU A 11 -5.35 -21.60 -2.34
N GLU A 12 -6.62 -21.52 -1.95
CA GLU A 12 -7.11 -20.57 -0.98
C GLU A 12 -7.28 -21.18 0.41
N THR A 13 -6.28 -21.04 1.26
CA THR A 13 -6.46 -21.31 2.69
C THR A 13 -7.26 -20.17 3.31
N LYS A 14 -8.59 -20.38 3.47
CA LYS A 14 -9.48 -19.38 4.06
C LYS A 14 -9.49 -19.48 5.57
N MET A 15 -9.26 -18.36 6.24
CA MET A 15 -9.57 -18.17 7.65
C MET A 15 -10.70 -17.14 7.77
N ILE A 16 -11.60 -17.34 8.72
CA ILE A 16 -12.67 -16.38 9.01
C ILE A 16 -12.41 -15.81 10.41
N ASP A 17 -12.27 -14.50 10.50
CA ASP A 17 -12.28 -13.83 11.80
C ASP A 17 -13.71 -13.81 12.35
N ASN A 18 -13.94 -14.55 13.42
CA ASN A 18 -15.26 -14.72 14.02
C ASN A 18 -15.87 -13.41 14.58
N ASN A 19 -15.06 -12.41 14.86
CA ASN A 19 -15.54 -11.14 15.42
C ASN A 19 -16.06 -10.19 14.34
N SER A 20 -15.42 -10.17 13.19
CA SER A 20 -15.74 -9.23 12.09
C SER A 20 -16.35 -9.93 10.89
N SER A 21 -16.39 -11.25 10.86
CA SER A 21 -16.75 -12.06 9.68
C SER A 21 -15.86 -11.75 8.45
N THR A 22 -14.66 -11.25 8.69
CA THR A 22 -13.70 -10.96 7.61
C THR A 22 -13.05 -12.26 7.16
N GLU A 23 -13.13 -12.53 5.87
CA GLU A 23 -12.38 -13.62 5.23
C GLU A 23 -10.94 -13.18 5.02
N ILE A 24 -10.00 -14.04 5.44
CA ILE A 24 -8.56 -13.82 5.24
C ILE A 24 -8.03 -15.03 4.47
N TYR A 25 -7.45 -14.79 3.32
CA TYR A 25 -6.93 -15.86 2.48
C TYR A 25 -5.75 -15.38 1.63
N THR A 26 -5.04 -16.33 1.00
CA THR A 26 -3.96 -16.05 0.06
C THR A 26 -4.48 -16.20 -1.36
N SER A 27 -4.23 -15.23 -2.21
CA SER A 27 -4.52 -15.27 -3.63
C SER A 27 -3.39 -14.58 -4.40
N LEU A 28 -2.85 -15.23 -5.43
CA LEU A 28 -1.74 -14.73 -6.25
C LEU A 28 -0.56 -14.21 -5.38
N ASP A 29 -0.14 -15.01 -4.41
CA ASP A 29 0.93 -14.69 -3.44
C ASP A 29 0.68 -13.42 -2.59
N LYS A 30 -0.59 -13.02 -2.47
CA LYS A 30 -1.00 -11.87 -1.64
C LYS A 30 -1.98 -12.29 -0.56
N THR A 31 -1.86 -11.70 0.60
CA THR A 31 -2.87 -11.83 1.65
C THR A 31 -4.05 -10.91 1.33
N VAL A 32 -5.22 -11.49 1.25
CA VAL A 32 -6.49 -10.80 0.98
C VAL A 32 -7.31 -10.74 2.25
N PHE A 33 -7.87 -9.56 2.54
CA PHE A 33 -8.88 -9.34 3.56
C PHE A 33 -10.17 -8.95 2.85
N ALA A 34 -11.20 -9.77 2.96
CA ALA A 34 -12.47 -9.54 2.28
C ALA A 34 -13.64 -9.53 3.27
N ASN A 35 -14.51 -8.55 3.13
CA ASN A 35 -15.73 -8.45 3.92
C ASN A 35 -16.83 -7.75 3.13
N TRP A 36 -18.07 -8.03 3.50
CA TRP A 36 -19.24 -7.37 2.97
C TRP A 36 -19.75 -6.31 3.93
N MET A 37 -20.05 -5.13 3.41
CA MET A 37 -20.64 -4.05 4.18
C MET A 37 -21.88 -3.53 3.45
N THR A 38 -23.03 -3.67 4.11
CA THR A 38 -24.30 -3.17 3.58
C THR A 38 -24.65 -1.83 4.23
N LEU A 39 -25.03 -0.85 3.44
CA LEU A 39 -25.48 0.46 3.89
C LEU A 39 -26.96 0.66 3.49
N ALA A 40 -27.76 1.14 4.42
CA ALA A 40 -29.09 1.64 4.13
C ALA A 40 -29.03 3.07 3.53
N PRO A 41 -30.06 3.52 2.82
CA PRO A 41 -30.11 4.90 2.31
C PRO A 41 -29.85 5.93 3.41
N GLY A 42 -28.89 6.83 3.20
CA GLY A 42 -28.50 7.85 4.18
C GLY A 42 -27.60 7.37 5.32
N GLU A 43 -27.25 6.10 5.35
CA GLU A 43 -26.34 5.53 6.36
C GLU A 43 -24.88 5.79 5.99
N THR A 44 -24.05 6.01 7.01
CA THR A 44 -22.59 6.07 6.88
C THR A 44 -21.97 4.99 7.77
N LYS A 45 -21.05 4.21 7.21
CA LYS A 45 -20.27 3.21 7.95
C LYS A 45 -18.80 3.41 7.73
N THR A 46 -18.02 3.06 8.76
CA THR A 46 -16.56 3.08 8.70
C THR A 46 -16.03 1.67 8.91
N ALA A 47 -15.18 1.20 8.00
CA ALA A 47 -14.40 -0.01 8.17
C ALA A 47 -12.97 0.36 8.52
N LEU A 48 -12.42 -0.26 9.56
CA LEU A 48 -11.03 -0.09 9.97
C LEU A 48 -10.31 -1.43 9.87
N ILE A 49 -9.29 -1.51 9.03
CA ILE A 49 -8.44 -2.67 8.88
C ILE A 49 -7.05 -2.33 9.41
N LYS A 50 -6.57 -3.10 10.38
CA LYS A 50 -5.24 -2.97 10.97
C LYS A 50 -4.42 -4.21 10.65
N TYR A 51 -3.31 -4.05 9.98
CA TYR A 51 -2.44 -5.18 9.61
C TYR A 51 -0.97 -4.78 9.69
N LYS A 52 -0.11 -5.79 9.72
CA LYS A 52 1.34 -5.65 9.66
C LYS A 52 1.82 -6.29 8.36
N LEU A 53 2.60 -5.55 7.60
CA LEU A 53 3.22 -6.11 6.40
C LEU A 53 4.27 -7.18 6.76
N PRO A 54 4.36 -8.27 6.00
CA PRO A 54 5.29 -9.37 6.28
C PRO A 54 6.74 -9.02 5.95
N PHE A 55 6.98 -7.88 5.35
CA PHE A 55 8.31 -7.39 4.98
C PHE A 55 8.63 -6.09 5.71
N LYS A 56 9.91 -5.77 5.75
CA LYS A 56 10.43 -4.47 6.16
C LYS A 56 11.14 -3.85 4.98
N LEU A 57 11.11 -2.53 4.89
CA LEU A 57 11.96 -1.82 3.95
C LEU A 57 13.42 -2.07 4.34
N ASN A 58 14.23 -2.48 3.35
CA ASN A 58 15.63 -2.78 3.56
C ASN A 58 16.47 -1.51 3.37
N LEU A 59 16.37 -0.61 4.32
CA LEU A 59 17.11 0.64 4.32
C LEU A 59 18.53 0.50 4.89
N GLY A 60 18.96 -0.74 5.22
CA GLY A 60 20.24 -1.02 5.86
C GLY A 60 21.35 -1.59 4.96
N ASP A 61 21.02 -2.24 3.84
CA ASP A 61 22.00 -2.87 2.97
C ASP A 61 21.90 -2.32 1.54
N ALA A 62 22.93 -1.64 1.12
CA ALA A 62 23.02 -1.15 -0.24
C ALA A 62 23.10 -2.31 -1.25
N LEU A 63 22.01 -2.58 -1.97
CA LEU A 63 22.00 -3.53 -3.09
C LEU A 63 22.81 -3.05 -4.32
N VAL A 64 23.68 -2.08 -4.16
CA VAL A 64 24.54 -1.61 -5.25
C VAL A 64 25.92 -2.24 -5.10
N ASN A 65 26.04 -3.46 -5.57
CA ASN A 65 27.33 -4.12 -5.76
C ASN A 65 27.99 -3.60 -7.05
N ASN A 66 28.22 -2.28 -7.16
CA ASN A 66 28.79 -1.66 -8.34
C ASN A 66 30.04 -0.85 -8.01
N TRP A 67 31.06 -0.98 -8.86
CA TRP A 67 32.32 -0.26 -8.86
C TRP A 67 32.19 1.28 -8.75
N TRP A 68 31.00 1.85 -8.99
CA TRP A 68 30.65 3.25 -8.80
C TRP A 68 30.63 3.70 -7.33
N LYS A 69 30.58 2.75 -6.36
CA LYS A 69 30.56 3.07 -4.93
C LYS A 69 31.77 3.86 -4.45
N ASN A 70 32.91 3.73 -5.12
CA ASN A 70 34.14 4.41 -4.73
C ASN A 70 34.21 5.89 -5.18
N LEU A 71 33.27 6.34 -5.99
CA LEU A 71 33.23 7.73 -6.46
C LEU A 71 32.34 8.65 -5.61
N PHE A 72 31.43 8.09 -4.80
CA PHE A 72 30.54 8.87 -3.95
C PHE A 72 30.66 8.40 -2.50
N THR A 73 31.16 9.26 -1.65
CA THR A 73 31.58 8.99 -0.26
C THR A 73 30.43 8.82 0.74
N LYS A 74 29.18 8.65 0.34
CA LYS A 74 28.05 8.38 1.21
C LYS A 74 27.35 7.08 0.80
N ASN A 75 27.33 6.09 1.70
CA ASN A 75 26.49 4.91 1.54
C ASN A 75 25.03 5.29 1.70
N ILE A 76 24.34 5.55 0.59
CA ILE A 76 22.91 5.81 0.58
C ILE A 76 22.22 4.47 0.32
N ASN A 77 21.40 4.04 1.25
CA ASN A 77 20.57 2.86 1.08
C ASN A 77 19.22 3.30 0.53
N LEU A 78 18.82 2.71 -0.59
CA LEU A 78 17.57 3.00 -1.27
C LEU A 78 16.65 1.80 -1.19
N ASP A 79 15.38 2.04 -0.89
CA ASP A 79 14.32 1.05 -1.04
C ASP A 79 13.05 1.71 -1.57
N ASN A 80 12.12 0.91 -2.05
CA ASN A 80 10.89 1.39 -2.62
C ASN A 80 9.66 0.88 -1.87
N TYR A 81 8.69 1.77 -1.71
CA TYR A 81 7.34 1.43 -1.28
C TYR A 81 6.37 1.73 -2.42
N SER A 82 5.55 0.76 -2.78
CA SER A 82 4.54 0.91 -3.82
C SER A 82 3.15 0.56 -3.31
N LEU A 83 2.16 1.30 -3.80
CA LEU A 83 0.76 1.12 -3.45
C LEU A 83 -0.10 1.25 -4.71
N VAL A 84 -0.94 0.26 -4.94
CA VAL A 84 -1.98 0.30 -5.98
C VAL A 84 -3.33 0.50 -5.32
N ILE A 85 -4.09 1.47 -5.82
CA ILE A 85 -5.45 1.74 -5.36
C ILE A 85 -6.36 1.63 -6.55
N GLN A 86 -7.30 0.69 -6.47
CA GLN A 86 -8.29 0.49 -7.51
C GLN A 86 -9.51 1.34 -7.24
N SER A 87 -9.95 2.05 -8.26
CA SER A 87 -11.18 2.82 -8.23
C SER A 87 -12.36 1.90 -8.49
N GLN A 88 -13.34 1.92 -7.60
CA GLN A 88 -14.54 1.12 -7.79
C GLN A 88 -15.44 1.74 -8.86
N SER A 89 -15.87 0.96 -9.83
CA SER A 89 -16.79 1.38 -10.89
C SER A 89 -18.11 1.90 -10.30
N GLY A 90 -18.59 3.03 -10.83
CA GLY A 90 -19.83 3.65 -10.40
C GLY A 90 -19.73 4.56 -9.16
N VAL A 91 -18.61 4.56 -8.46
CA VAL A 91 -18.36 5.50 -7.36
C VAL A 91 -17.87 6.84 -7.91
N LYS A 92 -18.55 7.92 -7.52
CA LYS A 92 -18.18 9.30 -7.86
C LYS A 92 -17.58 9.98 -6.64
N ASN A 93 -16.61 10.87 -6.85
CA ASN A 93 -16.00 11.70 -5.81
C ASN A 93 -15.34 10.91 -4.67
N ASN A 94 -14.75 9.76 -4.99
CA ASN A 94 -13.99 8.98 -4.02
C ASN A 94 -12.70 9.71 -3.66
N LEU A 95 -12.51 10.08 -2.40
CA LEU A 95 -11.32 10.75 -1.91
C LEU A 95 -10.40 9.73 -1.24
N PHE A 96 -9.18 9.64 -1.71
CA PHE A 96 -8.13 8.87 -1.09
C PHE A 96 -7.17 9.79 -0.33
N ASN A 97 -6.96 9.48 0.93
CA ASN A 97 -5.95 10.13 1.77
C ASN A 97 -4.99 9.07 2.31
N SER A 98 -3.71 9.33 2.19
CA SER A 98 -2.66 8.48 2.73
C SER A 98 -1.74 9.30 3.62
N SER A 99 -1.29 8.68 4.71
CA SER A 99 -0.30 9.24 5.61
C SER A 99 0.73 8.17 5.93
N VAL A 100 2.00 8.45 5.67
CA VAL A 100 3.11 7.55 5.93
C VAL A 100 4.07 8.25 6.90
N ILE A 101 4.30 7.62 8.04
CA ILE A 101 5.30 8.11 9.01
C ILE A 101 6.63 7.44 8.67
N LEU A 102 7.60 8.26 8.31
CA LEU A 102 8.95 7.82 8.01
C LEU A 102 9.79 7.82 9.30
N PRO A 103 10.73 6.88 9.47
CA PRO A 103 11.76 7.00 10.51
C PRO A 103 12.60 8.28 10.34
N ASP A 104 13.20 8.79 11.42
CA ASP A 104 13.93 10.07 11.43
C ASP A 104 15.12 10.10 10.43
N ASN A 105 15.71 8.94 10.18
CA ASN A 105 16.84 8.80 9.27
C ASN A 105 16.42 8.48 7.82
N VAL A 106 15.12 8.54 7.50
CA VAL A 106 14.59 8.17 6.18
C VAL A 106 13.99 9.39 5.49
N LYS A 107 14.35 9.57 4.24
CA LYS A 107 13.87 10.67 3.40
C LYS A 107 13.25 10.16 2.12
N LEU A 108 12.23 10.86 1.64
CA LEU A 108 11.68 10.66 0.31
C LEU A 108 12.63 11.24 -0.74
N VAL A 109 13.12 10.40 -1.64
CA VAL A 109 14.02 10.82 -2.75
C VAL A 109 13.24 11.02 -4.04
N PHE A 110 12.27 10.16 -4.30
CA PHE A 110 11.48 10.20 -5.52
C PHE A 110 10.06 9.72 -5.28
N ASN A 111 9.12 10.29 -6.01
CA ASN A 111 7.77 9.79 -6.15
C ASN A 111 7.30 9.95 -7.60
N ASN A 112 6.36 9.10 -8.01
CA ASN A 112 5.79 9.12 -9.36
C ASN A 112 4.49 9.93 -9.47
N ALA A 113 4.11 10.68 -8.45
CA ALA A 113 2.92 11.51 -8.53
C ALA A 113 3.11 12.58 -9.62
N SER A 114 2.19 12.60 -10.57
CA SER A 114 2.19 13.59 -11.66
C SER A 114 1.92 15.00 -11.16
N ASP A 115 1.30 15.10 -9.99
CA ASP A 115 0.88 16.33 -9.35
C ASP A 115 1.69 16.53 -8.06
N LYS A 116 2.70 17.38 -8.15
CA LYS A 116 3.61 17.67 -7.02
C LYS A 116 2.91 18.30 -5.81
N GLU A 117 1.74 18.92 -6.05
CA GLU A 117 0.96 19.59 -4.99
C GLU A 117 0.19 18.59 -4.11
N SER A 118 -0.02 17.36 -4.60
CA SER A 118 -0.75 16.34 -3.85
C SER A 118 0.07 15.61 -2.79
N ILE A 119 1.40 15.78 -2.81
CA ILE A 119 2.31 15.17 -1.82
C ILE A 119 2.94 16.26 -0.97
N ASN A 120 2.75 16.14 0.33
CA ASN A 120 3.39 17.02 1.30
C ASN A 120 4.26 16.19 2.25
N VAL A 121 5.50 16.64 2.49
CA VAL A 121 6.41 16.04 3.46
C VAL A 121 6.72 17.11 4.51
N THR A 122 6.21 16.92 5.72
CA THR A 122 6.46 17.83 6.84
C THR A 122 6.92 17.02 8.04
N ASN A 123 8.11 17.31 8.53
CA ASN A 123 8.77 16.52 9.57
C ASN A 123 8.65 15.03 9.22
N ASN A 124 8.92 14.10 9.30
CA ASN A 124 8.82 12.69 8.93
C ASN A 124 7.42 12.18 8.50
N LEU A 125 6.46 13.08 8.30
CA LEU A 125 5.10 12.74 7.84
C LEU A 125 4.96 13.06 6.35
N LEU A 126 4.82 12.02 5.55
CA LEU A 126 4.47 12.11 4.14
C LEU A 126 2.94 11.96 4.03
N THR A 127 2.27 12.96 3.52
CA THR A 127 0.83 12.94 3.27
C THR A 127 0.55 13.07 1.79
N TYR A 128 -0.47 12.37 1.36
CA TYR A 128 -0.94 12.38 -0.01
C TYR A 128 -2.47 12.36 -0.03
N SER A 129 -3.08 13.23 -0.82
CA SER A 129 -4.51 13.31 -0.98
C SER A 129 -4.88 13.43 -2.45
N ARG A 130 -5.80 12.61 -2.93
CA ARG A 130 -6.27 12.65 -4.31
C ARG A 130 -7.68 12.12 -4.47
N GLN A 131 -8.41 12.71 -5.44
CA GLN A 131 -9.68 12.16 -5.89
C GLN A 131 -9.43 10.97 -6.83
N LEU A 132 -10.04 9.82 -6.51
CA LEU A 132 -9.91 8.59 -7.30
C LEU A 132 -10.97 8.54 -8.39
N ASN A 133 -10.62 8.99 -9.58
CA ASN A 133 -11.46 8.88 -10.79
C ASN A 133 -11.06 7.66 -11.65
N GLN A 134 -9.91 7.08 -11.37
CA GLN A 134 -9.33 5.90 -12.03
C GLN A 134 -8.35 5.22 -11.06
N ASP A 135 -7.91 4.02 -11.41
CA ASP A 135 -6.87 3.31 -10.67
C ASP A 135 -5.60 4.15 -10.56
N GLN A 136 -4.99 4.12 -9.39
CA GLN A 136 -3.77 4.88 -9.08
C GLN A 136 -2.67 3.93 -8.65
N TYR A 137 -1.47 4.21 -9.12
CA TYR A 137 -0.26 3.51 -8.74
C TYR A 137 0.75 4.52 -8.17
N PHE A 138 1.14 4.32 -6.93
CA PHE A 138 2.09 5.18 -6.23
C PHE A 138 3.40 4.43 -5.99
N VAL A 139 4.50 5.09 -6.26
CA VAL A 139 5.84 4.62 -5.91
C VAL A 139 6.56 5.73 -5.15
N PHE A 140 7.11 5.36 -4.01
CA PHE A 140 8.00 6.21 -3.23
C PHE A 140 9.35 5.53 -3.14
N ILE A 141 10.42 6.22 -3.57
CA ILE A 141 11.79 5.78 -3.33
C ILE A 141 12.26 6.49 -2.08
N LEU A 142 12.67 5.71 -1.11
CA LEU A 142 13.11 6.13 0.20
C LEU A 142 14.60 5.90 0.34
N ALA A 143 15.29 6.84 0.99
CA ALA A 143 16.71 6.74 1.30
C ALA A 143 16.92 6.82 2.80
N SER A 144 17.83 6.01 3.34
CA SER A 144 18.36 6.21 4.70
C SER A 144 19.79 6.75 4.64
N GLU A 145 20.09 7.68 5.53
CA GLU A 145 21.44 8.21 5.75
C GLU A 145 22.15 7.46 6.87
#